data_de69d647ba2af6133deec628c8c9cd52
#
_entry.id   de69d647ba2af6133deec628c8c9cd52
#
_cell.length_a   1.000
_cell.length_b   1.000
_cell.length_c   1.000
_cell.angle_alpha   90.00
_cell.angle_beta   90.00
_cell.angle_gamma   90.00
#
_symmetry.space_group_name_H-M   'P 1'
#
loop_
_entity.id
_entity.type
_entity.pdbx_description
1 polymer ?
#
loop_
_entity_poly.entity_id
_entity_poly.type
_entity_poly.pdbx_seq_one_letter_code
_entity_poly.pdbx_strand_id
1 'polypeptide(L)'
;MTSVTLRAAVPDLAGLIRPGDRIVCGQVAAEPLTLTRALVEQRDRLGGVELFLGSVFSDTFAPSQADAFGFHSYGAMARGAALAAAGVLRIVPSHYSELENAFADAYLPADVVLIQLAPSRDGAGYSFGLANDYVAAAARRARVVIAEINPEAPWSHGAEVPADFRIDVAVEAAFPPLEILANA
;
A
#
# COMPACT_ATOMS: atom_id res chain seq x y z
N MET A 1 -12.82 -16.42 -7.21
CA MET A 1 -11.90 -15.30 -7.51
C MET A 1 -11.97 -15.00 -8.98
N THR A 2 -12.18 -13.74 -9.35
CA THR A 2 -12.00 -13.31 -10.74
C THR A 2 -10.53 -13.49 -11.08
N SER A 3 -10.22 -14.27 -12.12
CA SER A 3 -8.84 -14.51 -12.54
C SER A 3 -8.23 -13.20 -13.03
N VAL A 4 -7.43 -12.54 -12.19
CA VAL A 4 -6.62 -11.39 -12.61
C VAL A 4 -5.33 -11.91 -13.24
N THR A 5 -4.96 -11.34 -14.38
CA THR A 5 -3.70 -11.71 -15.04
C THR A 5 -2.53 -11.09 -14.29
N LEU A 6 -1.61 -11.94 -13.84
CA LEU A 6 -0.36 -11.51 -13.22
C LEU A 6 0.56 -10.88 -14.28
N ARG A 7 1.04 -9.68 -14.03
CA ARG A 7 1.93 -8.92 -14.93
C ARG A 7 3.35 -8.94 -14.40
N ALA A 8 4.32 -9.11 -15.28
CA ALA A 8 5.74 -9.07 -14.92
C ALA A 8 6.26 -7.64 -14.63
N ALA A 9 5.52 -6.61 -15.00
CA ALA A 9 5.92 -5.23 -14.78
C ALA A 9 4.74 -4.36 -14.36
N VAL A 10 5.03 -3.30 -13.60
CA VAL A 10 4.03 -2.30 -13.21
C VAL A 10 3.53 -1.57 -14.46
N PRO A 11 2.21 -1.47 -14.66
CA PRO A 11 1.66 -0.74 -15.80
C PRO A 11 1.87 0.78 -15.64
N ASP A 12 1.46 1.52 -16.67
CA ASP A 12 1.30 2.97 -16.56
C ASP A 12 0.24 3.31 -15.50
N LEU A 13 0.69 3.83 -14.36
CA LEU A 13 -0.17 4.17 -13.23
C LEU A 13 -1.08 5.35 -13.53
N ALA A 14 -0.70 6.27 -14.44
CA ALA A 14 -1.54 7.39 -14.84
C ALA A 14 -2.84 6.94 -15.58
N GLY A 15 -2.87 5.71 -16.09
CA GLY A 15 -4.10 5.09 -16.62
C GLY A 15 -5.06 4.56 -15.54
N LEU A 16 -4.60 4.41 -14.30
CA LEU A 16 -5.34 3.82 -13.17
C LEU A 16 -5.63 4.84 -12.07
N ILE A 17 -4.67 5.73 -11.81
CA ILE A 17 -4.70 6.77 -10.78
C ILE A 17 -5.13 8.09 -11.44
N ARG A 18 -6.02 8.81 -10.79
CA ARG A 18 -6.51 10.11 -11.23
C ARG A 18 -5.88 11.23 -10.41
N PRO A 19 -5.73 12.43 -10.96
CA PRO A 19 -5.33 13.59 -10.18
C PRO A 19 -6.22 13.77 -8.94
N GLY A 20 -5.60 13.96 -7.78
CA GLY A 20 -6.28 14.13 -6.50
C GLY A 20 -6.75 12.83 -5.84
N ASP A 21 -6.52 11.64 -6.43
CA ASP A 21 -6.83 10.36 -5.78
C ASP A 21 -6.11 10.22 -4.44
N ARG A 22 -6.77 9.52 -3.52
CA ARG A 22 -6.21 9.14 -2.23
C ARG A 22 -5.78 7.68 -2.28
N ILE A 23 -4.48 7.49 -2.15
CA ILE A 23 -3.82 6.20 -2.29
C ILE A 23 -3.46 5.69 -0.91
N VAL A 24 -3.93 4.51 -0.55
CA VAL A 24 -3.55 3.82 0.69
C VAL A 24 -2.50 2.78 0.35
N CYS A 25 -1.35 2.83 1.02
CA CYS A 25 -0.26 1.89 0.81
C CYS A 25 -0.16 0.89 1.96
N GLY A 26 0.16 -0.35 1.63
CA GLY A 26 0.62 -1.34 2.61
C GLY A 26 1.81 -0.79 3.39
N GLN A 27 1.98 -1.26 4.63
CA GLN A 27 2.93 -0.68 5.58
C GLN A 27 3.90 -1.71 6.15
N VAL A 28 4.91 -1.21 6.88
CA VAL A 28 5.90 -2.02 7.59
C VAL A 28 6.57 -2.98 6.61
N ALA A 29 6.68 -4.27 6.93
CA ALA A 29 7.23 -5.29 6.04
C ALA A 29 6.29 -5.68 4.89
N ALA A 30 5.01 -5.26 4.94
CA ALA A 30 4.03 -5.45 3.86
C ALA A 30 3.93 -4.25 2.91
N GLU A 31 4.87 -3.31 2.95
CA GLU A 31 4.95 -2.28 1.91
C GLU A 31 5.18 -2.94 0.55
N PRO A 32 4.31 -2.68 -0.46
CA PRO A 32 4.47 -3.23 -1.80
C PRO A 32 5.56 -2.46 -2.55
N LEU A 33 6.83 -2.77 -2.31
CA LEU A 33 7.99 -1.99 -2.76
C LEU A 33 8.03 -1.78 -4.27
N THR A 34 7.65 -2.77 -5.06
CA THR A 34 7.60 -2.65 -6.52
C THR A 34 6.60 -1.57 -6.95
N LEU A 35 5.45 -1.53 -6.29
CA LEU A 35 4.39 -0.56 -6.59
C LEU A 35 4.72 0.83 -6.06
N THR A 36 5.21 0.93 -4.82
CA THR A 36 5.53 2.24 -4.20
C THR A 36 6.70 2.92 -4.90
N ARG A 37 7.72 2.18 -5.31
CA ARG A 37 8.83 2.71 -6.13
C ARG A 37 8.36 3.16 -7.51
N ALA A 38 7.55 2.35 -8.20
CA ALA A 38 6.97 2.74 -9.48
C ALA A 38 6.05 3.97 -9.36
N LEU A 39 5.33 4.11 -8.23
CA LEU A 39 4.53 5.31 -7.94
C LEU A 39 5.42 6.56 -7.88
N VAL A 40 6.56 6.48 -7.19
CA VAL A 40 7.53 7.57 -7.11
C VAL A 40 8.18 7.87 -8.46
N GLU A 41 8.55 6.85 -9.23
CA GLU A 41 9.13 7.02 -10.58
C GLU A 41 8.16 7.70 -11.56
N GLN A 42 6.87 7.42 -11.44
CA GLN A 42 5.83 7.97 -12.33
C GLN A 42 5.14 9.23 -11.79
N ARG A 43 5.58 9.79 -10.65
CA ARG A 43 4.88 10.86 -9.92
C ARG A 43 4.53 12.09 -10.75
N ASP A 44 5.41 12.48 -11.67
CA ASP A 44 5.21 13.68 -12.50
C ASP A 44 4.00 13.56 -13.44
N ARG A 45 3.51 12.35 -13.65
CA ARG A 45 2.38 12.04 -14.53
C ARG A 45 1.06 11.84 -13.81
N LEU A 46 1.07 11.83 -12.47
CA LEU A 46 -0.11 11.50 -11.66
C LEU A 46 -0.99 12.72 -11.36
N GLY A 47 -0.47 13.94 -11.56
CA GLY A 47 -1.25 15.17 -11.39
C GLY A 47 -1.56 15.57 -9.94
N GLY A 48 -0.71 15.13 -9.01
CA GLY A 48 -0.87 15.37 -7.56
C GLY A 48 -1.86 14.38 -6.94
N VAL A 49 -1.38 13.63 -5.94
CA VAL A 49 -2.17 12.62 -5.23
C VAL A 49 -1.89 12.69 -3.73
N GLU A 50 -2.82 12.20 -2.92
CA GLU A 50 -2.68 12.12 -1.47
C GLU A 50 -2.33 10.67 -1.09
N LEU A 51 -1.25 10.48 -0.31
CA LEU A 51 -0.79 9.16 0.12
C LEU A 51 -1.09 8.96 1.60
N PHE A 52 -1.83 7.93 1.95
CA PHE A 52 -1.92 7.45 3.32
C PHE A 52 -0.88 6.36 3.52
N LEU A 53 0.15 6.71 4.26
CA LEU A 53 1.25 5.84 4.63
C LEU A 53 1.07 5.43 6.09
N GLY A 54 1.25 4.16 6.38
CA GLY A 54 1.36 3.71 7.76
C GLY A 54 2.78 3.95 8.31
N SER A 55 3.31 2.97 9.03
CA SER A 55 4.72 2.98 9.45
C SER A 55 5.62 2.66 8.26
N VAL A 56 6.37 3.65 7.79
CA VAL A 56 7.29 3.51 6.64
C VAL A 56 8.69 3.16 7.13
N PHE A 57 9.24 2.06 6.65
CA PHE A 57 10.60 1.61 6.96
C PHE A 57 11.53 1.66 5.75
N SER A 58 11.00 1.69 4.54
CA SER A 58 11.77 1.86 3.31
C SER A 58 12.27 3.29 3.14
N ASP A 59 13.15 3.48 2.18
CA ASP A 59 13.63 4.78 1.71
C ASP A 59 12.84 5.31 0.51
N THR A 60 11.71 4.69 0.17
CA THR A 60 10.91 5.01 -1.01
C THR A 60 10.38 6.45 -0.98
N PHE A 61 9.90 6.90 0.20
CA PHE A 61 9.29 8.22 0.34
C PHE A 61 10.22 9.21 1.03
N ALA A 62 10.37 10.39 0.42
CA ALA A 62 11.23 11.46 0.90
C ALA A 62 10.52 12.83 0.85
N PRO A 63 10.93 13.80 1.69
CA PRO A 63 10.35 15.15 1.68
C PRO A 63 10.40 15.88 0.33
N SER A 64 11.40 15.57 -0.50
CA SER A 64 11.56 16.16 -1.82
C SER A 64 10.47 15.81 -2.84
N GLN A 65 9.59 14.85 -2.50
CA GLN A 65 8.48 14.42 -3.34
C GLN A 65 7.15 15.11 -2.96
N ALA A 66 7.18 16.06 -2.01
CA ALA A 66 6.00 16.79 -1.56
C ALA A 66 5.41 17.75 -2.62
N ASP A 67 6.09 17.93 -3.74
CA ASP A 67 5.60 18.62 -4.93
C ASP A 67 4.54 17.80 -5.69
N ALA A 68 4.63 16.47 -5.60
CA ALA A 68 3.71 15.54 -6.27
C ALA A 68 2.78 14.81 -5.29
N PHE A 69 3.18 14.66 -4.02
CA PHE A 69 2.48 13.88 -3.02
C PHE A 69 2.09 14.68 -1.77
N GLY A 70 0.81 14.64 -1.40
CA GLY A 70 0.37 14.98 -0.05
C GLY A 70 0.53 13.77 0.87
N PHE A 71 1.38 13.85 1.90
CA PHE A 71 1.64 12.73 2.80
C PHE A 71 0.73 12.77 4.02
N HIS A 72 0.06 11.65 4.32
CA HIS A 72 -0.77 11.44 5.49
C HIS A 72 -0.36 10.16 6.22
N SER A 73 -0.45 10.16 7.55
CA SER A 73 -0.25 8.96 8.38
C SER A 73 -0.95 9.13 9.72
N TYR A 74 -1.18 8.03 10.41
CA TYR A 74 -1.67 8.04 11.80
C TYR A 74 -0.56 8.32 12.83
N GLY A 75 0.71 8.43 12.39
CA GLY A 75 1.85 8.73 13.24
C GLY A 75 3.12 9.00 12.44
N ALA A 76 4.09 9.63 13.06
CA ALA A 76 5.40 9.94 12.47
C ALA A 76 6.45 8.89 12.87
N MET A 77 6.19 7.62 12.57
CA MET A 77 7.04 6.50 12.97
C MET A 77 8.09 6.17 11.91
N ALA A 78 9.22 5.62 12.34
CA ALA A 78 10.33 5.19 11.50
C ALA A 78 10.75 6.30 10.49
N ARG A 79 10.78 6.01 9.20
CA ARG A 79 11.10 6.99 8.14
C ARG A 79 10.07 8.12 8.02
N GLY A 80 8.84 7.91 8.47
CA GLY A 80 7.82 8.96 8.52
C GLY A 80 8.22 10.16 9.40
N ALA A 81 9.15 9.97 10.36
CA ALA A 81 9.70 11.05 11.17
C ALA A 81 10.43 12.11 10.31
N ALA A 82 11.09 11.72 9.21
CA ALA A 82 11.74 12.65 8.30
C ALA A 82 10.72 13.53 7.53
N LEU A 83 9.59 12.95 7.12
CA LEU A 83 8.49 13.68 6.48
C LEU A 83 7.85 14.67 7.46
N ALA A 84 7.68 14.26 8.72
CA ALA A 84 7.14 15.13 9.77
C ALA A 84 8.10 16.26 10.11
N ALA A 85 9.40 16.00 10.26
CA ALA A 85 10.42 17.00 10.54
C ALA A 85 10.54 18.05 9.41
N ALA A 86 10.29 17.64 8.17
CA ALA A 86 10.24 18.56 7.03
C ALA A 86 8.90 19.32 6.91
N GLY A 87 7.92 19.06 7.78
CA GLY A 87 6.61 19.73 7.77
C GLY A 87 5.68 19.32 6.64
N VAL A 88 5.97 18.18 5.97
CA VAL A 88 5.20 17.70 4.81
C VAL A 88 4.27 16.53 5.14
N LEU A 89 4.32 15.98 6.36
CA LEU A 89 3.44 14.90 6.82
C LEU A 89 2.25 15.48 7.61
N ARG A 90 1.05 15.18 7.16
CA ARG A 90 -0.19 15.46 7.90
C ARG A 90 -0.54 14.26 8.77
N ILE A 91 -0.63 14.47 10.08
CA ILE A 91 -1.03 13.43 11.01
C ILE A 91 -2.56 13.38 11.10
N VAL A 92 -3.11 12.19 10.89
CA VAL A 92 -4.50 11.84 11.15
C VAL A 92 -4.56 11.26 12.56
N PRO A 93 -5.04 12.01 13.56
CA PRO A 93 -5.04 11.54 14.95
C PRO A 93 -6.06 10.42 15.12
N SER A 94 -5.60 9.20 15.13
CA SER A 94 -6.43 8.01 15.29
C SER A 94 -5.67 6.93 16.03
N HIS A 95 -6.37 6.15 16.85
CA HIS A 95 -5.85 4.88 17.34
C HIS A 95 -5.71 3.91 16.18
N TYR A 96 -4.65 3.10 16.18
CA TYR A 96 -4.44 2.09 15.13
C TYR A 96 -5.62 1.13 14.99
N SER A 97 -6.21 0.71 16.11
CA SER A 97 -7.39 -0.17 16.14
C SER A 97 -8.65 0.44 15.49
N GLU A 98 -8.71 1.76 15.36
CA GLU A 98 -9.86 2.45 14.75
C GLU A 98 -9.70 2.67 13.25
N LEU A 99 -8.51 2.47 12.70
CA LEU A 99 -8.25 2.73 11.29
C LEU A 99 -9.05 1.81 10.37
N GLU A 100 -9.23 0.54 10.76
CA GLU A 100 -10.05 -0.39 10.00
C GLU A 100 -11.48 0.12 9.84
N ASN A 101 -12.11 0.53 10.94
CA ASN A 101 -13.45 1.12 10.93
C ASN A 101 -13.48 2.44 10.15
N ALA A 102 -12.46 3.29 10.32
CA ALA A 102 -12.39 4.57 9.64
C ALA A 102 -12.37 4.43 8.11
N PHE A 103 -11.71 3.40 7.57
CA PHE A 103 -11.75 3.07 6.15
C PHE A 103 -13.04 2.35 5.76
N ALA A 104 -13.51 1.38 6.56
CA ALA A 104 -14.73 0.63 6.29
C ALA A 104 -15.96 1.55 6.20
N ASP A 105 -16.05 2.55 7.10
CA ASP A 105 -17.15 3.52 7.16
C ASP A 105 -16.93 4.75 6.28
N ALA A 106 -15.84 4.78 5.49
CA ALA A 106 -15.47 5.88 4.60
C ALA A 106 -15.21 7.24 5.29
N TYR A 107 -14.87 7.25 6.58
CA TYR A 107 -14.35 8.46 7.25
C TYR A 107 -12.95 8.82 6.72
N LEU A 108 -12.14 7.81 6.42
CA LEU A 108 -10.92 7.96 5.66
C LEU A 108 -11.16 7.47 4.23
N PRO A 109 -10.92 8.29 3.24
CA PRO A 109 -11.13 7.90 1.85
C PRO A 109 -9.98 7.06 1.32
N ALA A 110 -10.31 6.12 0.42
CA ALA A 110 -9.38 5.28 -0.32
C ALA A 110 -9.88 5.13 -1.75
N ASP A 111 -9.27 5.84 -2.68
CA ASP A 111 -9.62 5.74 -4.11
C ASP A 111 -8.82 4.61 -4.78
N VAL A 112 -7.56 4.47 -4.38
CA VAL A 112 -6.63 3.44 -4.86
C VAL A 112 -5.94 2.79 -3.66
N VAL A 113 -5.74 1.47 -3.73
CA VAL A 113 -4.96 0.74 -2.71
C VAL A 113 -3.82 0.00 -3.38
N LEU A 114 -2.62 0.15 -2.83
CA LEU A 114 -1.43 -0.61 -3.17
C LEU A 114 -1.17 -1.61 -2.04
N ILE A 115 -1.24 -2.91 -2.34
CA ILE A 115 -1.16 -3.97 -1.33
C ILE A 115 -0.19 -5.07 -1.76
N GLN A 116 0.56 -5.63 -0.80
CA GLN A 116 1.36 -6.84 -1.01
C GLN A 116 0.57 -8.06 -0.58
N LEU A 117 0.60 -9.12 -1.39
CA LEU A 117 -0.06 -10.40 -1.11
C LEU A 117 0.92 -11.56 -1.30
N ALA A 118 0.83 -12.55 -0.42
CA ALA A 118 1.54 -13.82 -0.54
C ALA A 118 0.71 -14.83 -1.34
N PRO A 119 1.23 -15.46 -2.41
CA PRO A 119 0.52 -16.52 -3.10
C PRO A 119 0.55 -17.83 -2.30
N SER A 120 -0.50 -18.63 -2.39
CA SER A 120 -0.47 -19.99 -1.86
C SER A 120 0.45 -20.87 -2.70
N ARG A 121 1.03 -21.92 -2.07
CA ARG A 121 1.95 -22.85 -2.74
C ARG A 121 1.32 -23.63 -3.88
N ASP A 122 0.03 -23.89 -3.80
CA ASP A 122 -0.76 -24.59 -4.83
C ASP A 122 -1.38 -23.64 -5.88
N GLY A 123 -1.14 -22.33 -5.75
CA GLY A 123 -1.69 -21.30 -6.65
C GLY A 123 -3.20 -21.06 -6.48
N ALA A 124 -3.84 -21.64 -5.45
CA ALA A 124 -5.28 -21.57 -5.29
C ALA A 124 -5.78 -20.26 -4.67
N GLY A 125 -4.90 -19.42 -4.11
CA GLY A 125 -5.31 -18.20 -3.46
C GLY A 125 -4.16 -17.31 -3.01
N TYR A 126 -4.52 -16.28 -2.26
CA TYR A 126 -3.59 -15.32 -1.69
C TYR A 126 -3.84 -15.15 -0.19
N SER A 127 -2.82 -14.70 0.53
CA SER A 127 -2.89 -14.27 1.92
C SER A 127 -2.42 -12.82 2.02
N PHE A 128 -2.96 -12.07 2.99
CA PHE A 128 -2.45 -10.74 3.34
C PHE A 128 -1.03 -10.79 3.92
N GLY A 129 -0.52 -11.98 4.18
CA GLY A 129 0.88 -12.20 4.55
C GLY A 129 1.28 -11.50 5.83
N LEU A 130 2.16 -10.49 5.69
CA LEU A 130 2.81 -9.79 6.80
C LEU A 130 1.92 -8.75 7.49
N ALA A 131 0.85 -8.27 6.86
CA ALA A 131 -0.06 -7.30 7.46
C ALA A 131 -1.50 -7.51 6.98
N ASN A 132 -2.33 -8.06 7.86
CA ASN A 132 -3.78 -8.08 7.71
C ASN A 132 -4.36 -6.99 8.61
N ASP A 133 -4.45 -5.79 8.09
CA ASP A 133 -4.80 -4.58 8.81
C ASP A 133 -5.80 -3.69 8.06
N TYR A 134 -5.87 -2.42 8.39
CA TYR A 134 -6.76 -1.44 7.78
C TYR A 134 -6.66 -1.37 6.24
N VAL A 135 -5.56 -1.82 5.64
CA VAL A 135 -5.37 -1.83 4.18
C VAL A 135 -6.39 -2.75 3.51
N ALA A 136 -6.77 -3.87 4.15
CA ALA A 136 -7.82 -4.76 3.65
C ALA A 136 -9.18 -4.07 3.63
N ALA A 137 -9.53 -3.30 4.67
CA ALA A 137 -10.77 -2.52 4.72
C ALA A 137 -10.78 -1.40 3.69
N ALA A 138 -9.67 -0.67 3.54
CA ALA A 138 -9.48 0.35 2.52
C ALA A 138 -9.68 -0.23 1.11
N ALA A 139 -9.09 -1.41 0.83
CA ALA A 139 -9.19 -2.07 -0.48
C ALA A 139 -10.62 -2.47 -0.85
N ARG A 140 -11.46 -2.86 0.12
CA ARG A 140 -12.88 -3.15 -0.14
C ARG A 140 -13.68 -1.94 -0.60
N ARG A 141 -13.23 -0.74 -0.25
CA ARG A 141 -13.87 0.54 -0.60
C ARG A 141 -13.26 1.20 -1.83
N ALA A 142 -12.02 0.89 -2.14
CA ALA A 142 -11.26 1.53 -3.20
C ALA A 142 -11.88 1.30 -4.59
N ARG A 143 -11.72 2.28 -5.45
CA ARG A 143 -12.06 2.19 -6.88
C ARG A 143 -11.12 1.25 -7.63
N VAL A 144 -9.83 1.26 -7.25
CA VAL A 144 -8.78 0.42 -7.85
C VAL A 144 -7.95 -0.24 -6.76
N VAL A 145 -7.75 -1.53 -6.88
CA VAL A 145 -6.84 -2.32 -6.04
C VAL A 145 -5.72 -2.87 -6.91
N ILE A 146 -4.48 -2.46 -6.62
CA ILE A 146 -3.28 -2.94 -7.29
C ILE A 146 -2.51 -3.80 -6.29
N ALA A 147 -2.36 -5.08 -6.60
CA ALA A 147 -1.69 -6.05 -5.75
C ALA A 147 -0.29 -6.38 -6.30
N GLU A 148 0.70 -6.29 -5.44
CA GLU A 148 2.02 -6.90 -5.63
C GLU A 148 1.98 -8.31 -5.10
N ILE A 149 2.18 -9.31 -5.97
CA ILE A 149 2.22 -10.71 -5.59
C ILE A 149 3.66 -11.09 -5.30
N ASN A 150 3.94 -11.34 -4.03
CA ASN A 150 5.30 -11.60 -3.56
C ASN A 150 5.44 -13.05 -3.06
N PRO A 151 6.10 -13.93 -3.82
CA PRO A 151 6.29 -15.33 -3.44
C PRO A 151 7.22 -15.52 -2.24
N GLU A 152 8.02 -14.50 -1.90
CA GLU A 152 8.88 -14.51 -0.72
C GLU A 152 8.15 -14.03 0.55
N ALA A 153 6.96 -13.44 0.41
CA ALA A 153 6.13 -13.09 1.57
C ALA A 153 5.58 -14.37 2.23
N PRO A 154 5.61 -14.47 3.56
CA PRO A 154 5.11 -15.66 4.26
C PRO A 154 3.60 -15.74 4.12
N TRP A 155 3.11 -16.97 3.96
CA TRP A 155 1.69 -17.28 4.10
C TRP A 155 1.27 -17.16 5.56
N SER A 156 0.21 -16.40 5.83
CA SER A 156 -0.36 -16.28 7.18
C SER A 156 -1.73 -16.97 7.22
N HIS A 157 -1.84 -17.99 8.08
CA HIS A 157 -3.12 -18.68 8.32
C HIS A 157 -4.07 -17.75 9.09
N GLY A 158 -5.33 -17.73 8.66
CA GLY A 158 -6.36 -16.80 9.20
C GLY A 158 -6.31 -15.40 8.57
N ALA A 159 -5.40 -15.16 7.65
CA ALA A 159 -5.29 -13.94 6.87
C ALA A 159 -5.46 -14.21 5.36
N GLU A 160 -6.20 -15.24 5.01
CA GLU A 160 -6.51 -15.59 3.63
C GLU A 160 -7.36 -14.49 2.98
N VAL A 161 -6.99 -14.13 1.75
CA VAL A 161 -7.76 -13.17 0.96
C VAL A 161 -9.10 -13.82 0.57
N PRO A 162 -10.24 -13.22 0.95
CA PRO A 162 -11.55 -13.77 0.62
C PRO A 162 -11.78 -13.92 -0.89
N ALA A 163 -12.57 -14.91 -1.28
CA ALA A 163 -12.82 -15.22 -2.70
C ALA A 163 -13.51 -14.07 -3.45
N ASP A 164 -14.24 -13.22 -2.75
CA ASP A 164 -14.94 -12.04 -3.27
C ASP A 164 -14.09 -10.77 -3.24
N PHE A 165 -12.84 -10.84 -2.74
CA PHE A 165 -11.93 -9.70 -2.71
C PHE A 165 -11.49 -9.33 -4.13
N ARG A 166 -11.68 -8.04 -4.46
CA ARG A 166 -11.37 -7.56 -5.79
C ARG A 166 -9.91 -7.16 -5.90
N ILE A 167 -9.25 -7.62 -6.95
CA ILE A 167 -7.94 -7.17 -7.40
C ILE A 167 -8.11 -6.73 -8.86
N ASP A 168 -7.82 -5.47 -9.15
CA ASP A 168 -7.99 -4.92 -10.51
C ASP A 168 -6.71 -5.14 -11.34
N VAL A 169 -5.55 -5.05 -10.68
CA VAL A 169 -4.24 -5.30 -11.30
C VAL A 169 -3.37 -6.11 -10.34
N ALA A 170 -2.74 -7.15 -10.85
CA ALA A 170 -1.73 -7.92 -10.13
C ALA A 170 -0.38 -7.81 -10.84
N VAL A 171 0.69 -7.54 -10.09
CA VAL A 171 2.07 -7.49 -10.60
C VAL A 171 2.97 -8.41 -9.79
N GLU A 172 3.99 -8.97 -10.43
CA GLU A 172 5.02 -9.74 -9.76
C GLU A 172 5.90 -8.80 -8.91
N ALA A 173 6.25 -9.23 -7.70
CA ALA A 173 7.20 -8.51 -6.88
C ALA A 173 8.60 -8.53 -7.52
N ALA A 174 9.22 -7.37 -7.65
CA ALA A 174 10.62 -7.25 -8.08
C ALA A 174 11.59 -7.24 -6.88
N PHE A 175 11.08 -7.13 -5.67
CA PHE A 175 11.85 -7.03 -4.42
C PHE A 175 11.30 -8.01 -3.38
N PRO A 176 12.16 -8.58 -2.52
CA PRO A 176 11.70 -9.33 -1.37
C PRO A 176 10.90 -8.42 -0.41
N PRO A 177 10.12 -9.00 0.51
CA PRO A 177 9.51 -8.24 1.59
C PRO A 177 10.57 -7.45 2.36
N LEU A 178 10.20 -6.26 2.83
CA LEU A 178 11.11 -5.41 3.58
C LEU A 178 11.51 -6.07 4.91
N GLU A 179 12.82 -6.22 5.13
CA GLU A 179 13.35 -6.67 6.42
C GLU A 179 13.45 -5.47 7.37
N ILE A 180 12.86 -5.64 8.56
CA ILE A 180 13.00 -4.66 9.64
C ILE A 180 14.01 -5.21 10.61
N LEU A 181 15.24 -4.69 10.53
CA LEU A 181 16.29 -5.07 11.48
C LEU A 181 15.91 -4.55 12.86
N ALA A 182 15.95 -5.43 13.87
CA ALA A 182 15.87 -5.01 15.25
C ALA A 182 17.04 -4.05 15.53
N ASN A 183 16.74 -2.89 16.11
CA ASN A 183 17.80 -2.01 16.58
C ASN A 183 18.62 -2.77 17.62
N ALA A 184 19.91 -2.98 17.30
CA ALA A 184 20.87 -3.57 18.24
C ALA A 184 21.13 -2.64 19.40
#